data_a949ac49e03132fe978a8149bfe4f44d
#
_entry.id   a949ac49e03132fe978a8149bfe4f44d
#
_cell.length_a   1.000
_cell.length_b   1.000
_cell.length_c   1.000
_cell.angle_alpha   90.00
_cell.angle_beta   90.00
_cell.angle_gamma   90.00
#
_symmetry.space_group_name_H-M   'P 1'
#
loop_
_entity.id
_entity.type
_entity.pdbx_description
1 polymer ?
#
loop_
_entity_poly.entity_id
_entity_poly.type
_entity_poly.pdbx_seq_one_letter_code
_entity_poly.pdbx_strand_id
1 'polypeptide(L)'
;FHPKHRQALGFRLRKFENRLYILNANPDTDLRVADQIILIDNQTIPAFYQVYRDYFVSEIEERQYMEWAYFVAKSDTVTLLRNGQEQTISVQETKLTTHTPAFEYKQLSEETLYLKMENFFDEEAIANLYQESSSAISTAKNVIVDVRVNHGGSDSLYFPLLQYALSDGKSFKDVTFSDDGMEILYTKRNVELRLQDFQAMLRQEDISPETRNMLEQFITELAVNKDKGYVLYDQSDEAILPDVTGQAKPEKLFILSDVYCGSSGDNFVSMMKAFDKVTVIGRPTLGILDYSNCCTVDFGDYEFVFPTSRSLAVDKGQGMNDKGVIPDIFIPWTPEHLERDIDLEECLKLC
;
A
#
# COMPACT_ATOMS: atom_id res chain seq x y z
N PHE A 1 -13.14 -0.82 -14.25
CA PHE A 1 -13.33 -2.13 -14.88
C PHE A 1 -12.01 -2.86 -14.97
N HIS A 2 -12.00 -4.10 -14.46
CA HIS A 2 -10.83 -4.96 -14.52
C HIS A 2 -11.16 -6.17 -15.40
N PRO A 3 -10.38 -6.51 -16.43
CA PRO A 3 -10.56 -7.76 -17.15
C PRO A 3 -10.26 -8.92 -16.20
N LYS A 4 -11.11 -9.96 -16.22
CA LYS A 4 -10.96 -11.16 -15.37
C LYS A 4 -9.65 -11.92 -15.60
N HIS A 5 -9.09 -11.81 -16.78
CA HIS A 5 -7.82 -12.42 -17.15
C HIS A 5 -6.74 -11.34 -17.24
N ARG A 6 -6.47 -10.65 -16.11
CA ARG A 6 -5.28 -9.79 -16.04
C ARG A 6 -4.05 -10.67 -16.21
N GLN A 7 -3.41 -10.52 -17.35
CA GLN A 7 -2.02 -10.95 -17.45
C GLN A 7 -1.21 -9.92 -16.67
N ALA A 8 -0.44 -10.38 -15.74
CA ALA A 8 0.43 -9.49 -15.05
C ALA A 8 1.59 -9.12 -15.98
N LEU A 9 2.03 -7.90 -15.85
CA LEU A 9 2.91 -7.28 -16.84
C LEU A 9 4.34 -7.80 -16.79
N GLY A 10 4.71 -8.57 -15.75
CA GLY A 10 6.06 -9.14 -15.59
C GLY A 10 7.16 -8.14 -15.34
N PHE A 11 6.85 -6.86 -15.18
CA PHE A 11 7.79 -5.80 -14.85
C PHE A 11 7.13 -4.68 -14.07
N ARG A 12 7.94 -3.88 -13.37
CA ARG A 12 7.54 -2.60 -12.76
C ARG A 12 8.41 -1.50 -13.34
N LEU A 13 7.82 -0.33 -13.48
CA LEU A 13 8.54 0.85 -13.97
C LEU A 13 8.14 2.11 -13.22
N ARG A 14 8.93 3.16 -13.40
CA ARG A 14 8.65 4.50 -12.91
C ARG A 14 9.07 5.53 -13.94
N LYS A 15 8.27 6.58 -14.07
CA LYS A 15 8.63 7.74 -14.88
C LYS A 15 9.57 8.64 -14.09
N PHE A 16 10.62 9.11 -14.75
CA PHE A 16 11.47 10.19 -14.27
C PHE A 16 11.85 11.07 -15.47
N GLU A 17 11.52 12.35 -15.39
CA GLU A 17 11.66 13.28 -16.51
C GLU A 17 10.97 12.74 -17.77
N ASN A 18 11.70 12.59 -18.86
CA ASN A 18 11.20 12.17 -20.16
C ASN A 18 11.45 10.68 -20.47
N ARG A 19 11.64 9.84 -19.46
CA ARG A 19 11.96 8.41 -19.58
C ARG A 19 11.16 7.57 -18.61
N LEU A 20 11.00 6.27 -18.95
CA LEU A 20 10.49 5.27 -18.05
C LEU A 20 11.64 4.34 -17.65
N TYR A 21 11.84 4.14 -16.37
CA TYR A 21 12.91 3.31 -15.82
C TYR A 21 12.32 1.99 -15.31
N ILE A 22 12.90 0.87 -15.73
CA ILE A 22 12.49 -0.46 -15.29
C ILE A 22 13.08 -0.72 -13.89
N LEU A 23 12.20 -0.90 -12.90
CA LEU A 23 12.56 -1.14 -11.50
C LEU A 23 12.74 -2.63 -11.19
N ASN A 24 11.91 -3.45 -11.85
CA ASN A 24 11.90 -4.90 -11.72
C ASN A 24 11.43 -5.49 -13.04
N ALA A 25 11.96 -6.66 -13.41
CA ALA A 25 11.57 -7.39 -14.60
C ALA A 25 11.72 -8.89 -14.37
N ASN A 26 10.73 -9.66 -14.81
CA ASN A 26 10.80 -11.11 -14.81
C ASN A 26 11.86 -11.59 -15.82
N PRO A 27 12.50 -12.74 -15.57
CA PRO A 27 13.48 -13.30 -16.50
C PRO A 27 12.93 -13.58 -17.91
N ASP A 28 11.61 -13.79 -18.01
CA ASP A 28 10.92 -14.13 -19.28
C ASP A 28 10.60 -12.89 -20.13
N THR A 29 10.87 -11.67 -19.63
CA THR A 29 10.71 -10.43 -20.41
C THR A 29 12.02 -10.06 -21.08
N ASP A 30 11.95 -9.37 -22.23
CA ASP A 30 13.11 -8.75 -22.85
C ASP A 30 13.58 -7.47 -22.12
N LEU A 31 12.79 -6.99 -21.14
CA LEU A 31 13.12 -5.85 -20.30
C LEU A 31 14.07 -6.28 -19.16
N ARG A 32 14.92 -5.37 -18.73
CA ARG A 32 15.87 -5.57 -17.62
C ARG A 32 15.82 -4.41 -16.65
N VAL A 33 16.13 -4.65 -15.40
CA VAL A 33 16.31 -3.58 -14.40
C VAL A 33 17.30 -2.54 -14.92
N ALA A 34 16.98 -1.26 -14.69
CA ALA A 34 17.70 -0.09 -15.16
C ALA A 34 17.61 0.20 -16.68
N ASP A 35 16.85 -0.57 -17.47
CA ASP A 35 16.50 -0.12 -18.83
C ASP A 35 15.74 1.21 -18.77
N GLN A 36 16.05 2.10 -19.71
CA GLN A 36 15.43 3.43 -19.81
C GLN A 36 14.63 3.49 -21.12
N ILE A 37 13.31 3.34 -21.05
CA ILE A 37 12.44 3.45 -22.22
C ILE A 37 12.36 4.93 -22.61
N ILE A 38 12.69 5.23 -23.87
CA ILE A 38 12.71 6.57 -24.46
C ILE A 38 11.61 6.78 -25.50
N LEU A 39 11.15 5.69 -26.15
CA LEU A 39 10.04 5.74 -27.11
C LEU A 39 9.09 4.55 -26.85
N ILE A 40 7.79 4.81 -27.05
CA ILE A 40 6.72 3.82 -27.17
C ILE A 40 6.13 3.98 -28.56
N ASP A 41 6.13 2.93 -29.39
CA ASP A 41 5.65 2.94 -30.78
C ASP A 41 6.16 4.16 -31.57
N ASN A 42 7.47 4.40 -31.50
CA ASN A 42 8.17 5.52 -32.12
C ASN A 42 7.76 6.92 -31.63
N GLN A 43 7.00 7.03 -30.54
CA GLN A 43 6.66 8.31 -29.91
C GLN A 43 7.49 8.52 -28.64
N THR A 44 7.99 9.74 -28.45
CA THR A 44 8.66 10.10 -27.19
C THR A 44 7.69 10.02 -26.02
N ILE A 45 8.18 9.75 -24.81
CA ILE A 45 7.33 9.66 -23.60
C ILE A 45 6.43 10.88 -23.41
N PRO A 46 6.92 12.14 -23.56
CA PRO A 46 6.05 13.31 -23.49
C PRO A 46 5.00 13.38 -24.60
N ALA A 47 5.34 13.03 -25.85
CA ALA A 47 4.40 13.03 -26.96
C ALA A 47 3.31 11.97 -26.77
N PHE A 48 3.71 10.77 -26.34
CA PHE A 48 2.78 9.69 -26.01
C PHE A 48 1.80 10.10 -24.90
N TYR A 49 2.30 10.71 -23.83
CA TYR A 49 1.47 11.21 -22.73
C TYR A 49 0.41 12.21 -23.21
N GLN A 50 0.77 13.16 -24.10
CA GLN A 50 -0.18 14.14 -24.61
C GLN A 50 -1.33 13.51 -25.41
N VAL A 51 -1.07 12.41 -26.13
CA VAL A 51 -2.09 11.68 -26.89
C VAL A 51 -3.02 10.88 -25.97
N TYR A 52 -2.49 10.29 -24.92
CA TYR A 52 -3.20 9.33 -24.06
C TYR A 52 -3.49 9.85 -22.67
N ARG A 53 -3.31 11.14 -22.39
CA ARG A 53 -3.42 11.73 -21.03
C ARG A 53 -4.74 11.40 -20.33
N ASP A 54 -5.84 11.30 -21.06
CA ASP A 54 -7.16 11.03 -20.50
C ASP A 54 -7.33 9.59 -19.94
N TYR A 55 -6.35 8.73 -20.21
CA TYR A 55 -6.29 7.36 -19.64
C TYR A 55 -5.49 7.29 -18.34
N PHE A 56 -4.76 8.34 -17.97
CA PHE A 56 -4.03 8.41 -16.71
C PHE A 56 -4.96 8.90 -15.61
N VAL A 57 -5.08 8.11 -14.54
CA VAL A 57 -6.03 8.36 -13.46
C VAL A 57 -5.56 9.50 -12.56
N SER A 58 -4.24 9.58 -12.30
CA SER A 58 -3.63 10.62 -11.46
C SER A 58 -2.86 11.63 -12.31
N GLU A 59 -2.91 12.92 -11.90
CA GLU A 59 -2.02 13.96 -12.44
C GLU A 59 -0.63 13.93 -11.81
N ILE A 60 -0.44 13.18 -10.71
CA ILE A 60 0.84 13.01 -10.01
C ILE A 60 1.65 11.94 -10.73
N GLU A 61 2.77 12.32 -11.33
CA GLU A 61 3.59 11.44 -12.18
C GLU A 61 4.02 10.15 -11.49
N GLU A 62 4.38 10.20 -10.21
CA GLU A 62 4.80 9.03 -9.43
C GLU A 62 3.70 7.98 -9.30
N ARG A 63 2.43 8.36 -9.47
CA ARG A 63 1.27 7.48 -9.36
C ARG A 63 0.84 6.86 -10.68
N GLN A 64 1.38 7.33 -11.80
CA GLN A 64 1.06 6.88 -13.16
C GLN A 64 1.76 5.57 -13.57
N TYR A 65 2.44 4.89 -12.63
CA TYR A 65 3.26 3.72 -12.93
C TYR A 65 2.46 2.55 -13.51
N MET A 66 1.19 2.39 -13.13
CA MET A 66 0.33 1.31 -13.63
C MET A 66 -0.09 1.56 -15.07
N GLU A 67 -0.48 2.78 -15.40
CA GLU A 67 -0.87 3.18 -16.75
C GLU A 67 0.32 3.09 -17.71
N TRP A 68 1.47 3.63 -17.31
CA TRP A 68 2.69 3.49 -18.09
C TRP A 68 3.07 2.04 -18.34
N ALA A 69 3.01 1.19 -17.30
CA ALA A 69 3.31 -0.23 -17.46
C ALA A 69 2.30 -0.92 -18.40
N TYR A 70 1.02 -0.56 -18.31
CA TYR A 70 -0.02 -1.07 -19.22
C TYR A 70 0.27 -0.68 -20.68
N PHE A 71 0.58 0.59 -20.94
CA PHE A 71 0.88 1.06 -22.29
C PHE A 71 2.15 0.43 -22.87
N VAL A 72 3.19 0.28 -22.06
CA VAL A 72 4.41 -0.44 -22.45
C VAL A 72 4.10 -1.89 -22.83
N ALA A 73 3.28 -2.58 -22.04
CA ALA A 73 2.91 -3.97 -22.29
C ALA A 73 2.02 -4.16 -23.52
N LYS A 74 1.27 -3.12 -23.93
CA LYS A 74 0.35 -3.14 -25.07
C LYS A 74 0.92 -2.53 -26.35
N SER A 75 2.10 -1.96 -26.28
CA SER A 75 2.78 -1.38 -27.46
C SER A 75 3.34 -2.48 -28.37
N ASP A 76 3.43 -2.18 -29.66
CA ASP A 76 4.10 -3.05 -30.63
C ASP A 76 5.61 -3.08 -30.38
N THR A 77 6.19 -1.91 -30.06
CA THR A 77 7.63 -1.76 -29.83
C THR A 77 7.93 -0.71 -28.76
N VAL A 78 9.01 -0.93 -28.02
CA VAL A 78 9.64 0.12 -27.23
C VAL A 78 11.09 0.29 -27.63
N THR A 79 11.54 1.56 -27.68
CA THR A 79 12.96 1.87 -27.83
C THR A 79 13.51 2.25 -26.46
N LEU A 80 14.59 1.63 -26.07
CA LEU A 80 15.20 1.79 -24.75
C LEU A 80 16.72 2.00 -24.85
N LEU A 81 17.28 2.61 -23.81
CA LEU A 81 18.73 2.65 -23.58
C LEU A 81 19.08 1.57 -22.56
N ARG A 82 19.94 0.65 -22.95
CA ARG A 82 20.55 -0.38 -22.11
C ARG A 82 22.05 -0.25 -22.13
N ASN A 83 22.65 0.04 -20.99
CA ASN A 83 24.08 0.33 -20.87
C ASN A 83 24.55 1.44 -21.85
N GLY A 84 23.71 2.46 -22.05
CA GLY A 84 23.98 3.57 -22.97
C GLY A 84 23.80 3.26 -24.47
N GLN A 85 23.42 2.03 -24.83
CA GLN A 85 23.15 1.63 -26.21
C GLN A 85 21.64 1.61 -26.48
N GLU A 86 21.24 2.22 -27.58
CA GLU A 86 19.85 2.24 -28.03
C GLU A 86 19.47 0.91 -28.66
N GLN A 87 18.30 0.38 -28.26
CA GLN A 87 17.74 -0.88 -28.76
C GLN A 87 16.21 -0.72 -28.92
N THR A 88 15.67 -1.29 -29.97
CA THR A 88 14.21 -1.41 -30.14
C THR A 88 13.82 -2.87 -29.96
N ILE A 89 12.86 -3.13 -29.08
CA ILE A 89 12.36 -4.47 -28.76
C ILE A 89 10.84 -4.49 -28.85
N SER A 90 10.28 -5.67 -29.12
CA SER A 90 8.85 -5.94 -28.92
C SER A 90 8.63 -6.45 -27.51
N VAL A 91 7.73 -5.83 -26.78
CA VAL A 91 7.37 -6.26 -25.42
C VAL A 91 6.36 -7.38 -25.53
N GLN A 92 6.70 -8.57 -25.05
CA GLN A 92 5.76 -9.67 -25.00
C GLN A 92 5.08 -9.72 -23.63
N GLU A 93 3.78 -9.99 -23.63
CA GLU A 93 3.05 -10.27 -22.38
C GLU A 93 3.62 -11.54 -21.75
N THR A 94 4.10 -11.44 -20.52
CA THR A 94 4.65 -12.57 -19.78
C THR A 94 3.72 -12.99 -18.66
N LYS A 95 3.77 -14.27 -18.30
CA LYS A 95 3.07 -14.75 -17.10
C LYS A 95 3.78 -14.19 -15.86
N LEU A 96 2.99 -13.76 -14.85
CA LEU A 96 3.55 -13.39 -13.55
C LEU A 96 4.36 -14.54 -12.96
N THR A 97 5.60 -14.26 -12.60
CA THR A 97 6.22 -14.97 -11.49
C THR A 97 5.60 -14.40 -10.21
N THR A 98 5.06 -15.26 -9.37
CA THR A 98 4.52 -14.85 -8.07
C THR A 98 5.67 -14.24 -7.27
N HIS A 99 5.55 -12.95 -6.95
CA HIS A 99 6.46 -12.31 -5.99
C HIS A 99 6.13 -12.87 -4.60
N THR A 100 7.13 -13.43 -3.93
CA THR A 100 7.01 -13.79 -2.52
C THR A 100 7.31 -12.55 -1.69
N PRO A 101 6.34 -12.04 -0.91
CA PRO A 101 6.56 -10.86 -0.08
C PRO A 101 7.69 -11.08 0.92
N ALA A 102 8.51 -10.05 1.14
CA ALA A 102 9.60 -10.10 2.10
C ALA A 102 9.14 -9.63 3.48
N PHE A 103 9.42 -10.48 4.49
CA PHE A 103 9.29 -10.16 5.91
C PHE A 103 10.64 -10.48 6.55
N GLU A 104 11.40 -9.46 6.87
CA GLU A 104 12.75 -9.66 7.38
C GLU A 104 13.12 -8.60 8.41
N TYR A 105 14.04 -8.94 9.29
CA TYR A 105 14.71 -7.97 10.13
C TYR A 105 16.22 -8.09 10.01
N LYS A 106 16.92 -6.97 10.17
CA LYS A 106 18.39 -6.88 10.07
C LYS A 106 18.92 -5.94 11.14
N GLN A 107 19.94 -6.36 11.88
CA GLN A 107 20.72 -5.46 12.71
C GLN A 107 21.67 -4.67 11.80
N LEU A 108 21.43 -3.36 11.63
CA LEU A 108 22.27 -2.50 10.79
C LEU A 108 23.46 -1.92 11.54
N SER A 109 23.32 -1.70 12.85
CA SER A 109 24.38 -1.28 13.77
C SER A 109 24.05 -1.78 15.19
N GLU A 110 24.91 -1.51 16.18
CA GLU A 110 24.61 -1.83 17.59
C GLU A 110 23.32 -1.18 18.10
N GLU A 111 22.94 -0.01 17.56
CA GLU A 111 21.81 0.77 18.02
C GLU A 111 20.60 0.73 17.07
N THR A 112 20.74 0.24 15.82
CA THR A 112 19.72 0.39 14.78
C THR A 112 19.27 -0.94 14.21
N LEU A 113 17.96 -1.22 14.32
CA LEU A 113 17.27 -2.38 13.74
C LEU A 113 16.45 -1.95 12.53
N TYR A 114 16.47 -2.75 11.48
CA TYR A 114 15.63 -2.60 10.29
C TYR A 114 14.64 -3.76 10.21
N LEU A 115 13.39 -3.42 9.93
CA LEU A 115 12.28 -4.35 9.69
C LEU A 115 11.70 -4.07 8.31
N LYS A 116 11.40 -5.11 7.54
CA LYS A 116 10.72 -5.00 6.25
C LYS A 116 9.41 -5.77 6.27
N MET A 117 8.32 -5.13 5.83
CA MET A 117 6.97 -5.69 5.81
C MET A 117 6.27 -5.32 4.49
N GLU A 118 6.28 -6.22 3.51
CA GLU A 118 5.74 -5.92 2.18
C GLU A 118 4.22 -6.08 2.04
N ASN A 119 3.54 -6.60 3.03
CA ASN A 119 2.07 -6.57 3.14
C ASN A 119 1.61 -6.78 4.59
N PHE A 120 0.30 -6.72 4.80
CA PHE A 120 -0.41 -7.07 6.04
C PHE A 120 -1.45 -8.16 5.79
N PHE A 121 -1.14 -9.16 4.93
CA PHE A 121 -1.98 -10.32 4.63
C PHE A 121 -1.44 -11.63 5.20
N ASP A 122 -0.12 -11.77 5.30
CA ASP A 122 0.54 -13.01 5.69
C ASP A 122 0.71 -13.05 7.22
N GLU A 123 -0.33 -13.52 7.91
CA GLU A 123 -0.37 -13.59 9.38
C GLU A 123 0.80 -14.41 9.95
N GLU A 124 1.12 -15.56 9.33
CA GLU A 124 2.18 -16.45 9.82
C GLU A 124 3.56 -15.80 9.66
N ALA A 125 3.86 -15.23 8.50
CA ALA A 125 5.14 -14.57 8.27
C ALA A 125 5.34 -13.36 9.19
N ILE A 126 4.28 -12.58 9.43
CA ILE A 126 4.31 -11.41 10.32
C ILE A 126 4.46 -11.83 11.78
N ALA A 127 3.74 -12.88 12.22
CA ALA A 127 3.88 -13.40 13.57
C ALA A 127 5.29 -13.93 13.84
N ASN A 128 5.88 -14.64 12.87
CA ASN A 128 7.26 -15.12 12.94
C ASN A 128 8.25 -13.94 13.00
N LEU A 129 8.06 -12.90 12.16
CA LEU A 129 8.89 -11.70 12.19
C LEU A 129 8.89 -11.05 13.59
N TYR A 130 7.73 -10.88 14.20
CA TYR A 130 7.63 -10.31 15.55
C TYR A 130 8.24 -11.22 16.63
N GLN A 131 8.01 -12.52 16.55
CA GLN A 131 8.59 -13.47 17.49
C GLN A 131 10.12 -13.41 17.47
N GLU A 132 10.71 -13.36 16.28
CA GLU A 132 12.17 -13.35 16.09
C GLU A 132 12.79 -12.00 16.44
N SER A 133 12.11 -10.87 16.12
CA SER A 133 12.66 -9.52 16.27
C SER A 133 12.33 -8.83 17.59
N SER A 134 11.35 -9.30 18.38
CA SER A 134 10.84 -8.62 19.58
C SER A 134 11.93 -8.22 20.57
N SER A 135 12.87 -9.13 20.86
CA SER A 135 13.99 -8.86 21.77
C SER A 135 14.91 -7.78 21.22
N ALA A 136 15.18 -7.79 19.91
CA ALA A 136 16.00 -6.78 19.25
C ALA A 136 15.31 -5.42 19.20
N ILE A 137 13.99 -5.37 18.90
CA ILE A 137 13.21 -4.13 18.92
C ILE A 137 13.23 -3.49 20.30
N SER A 138 12.99 -4.29 21.37
CA SER A 138 12.89 -3.77 22.75
C SER A 138 14.21 -3.25 23.31
N THR A 139 15.33 -3.52 22.68
CA THR A 139 16.67 -3.06 23.09
C THR A 139 17.27 -2.01 22.14
N ALA A 140 16.82 -1.96 20.90
CA ALA A 140 17.30 -1.01 19.91
C ALA A 140 17.03 0.45 20.36
N LYS A 141 17.94 1.35 20.00
CA LYS A 141 17.71 2.79 20.13
C LYS A 141 16.85 3.31 19.00
N ASN A 142 17.12 2.84 17.79
CA ASN A 142 16.41 3.22 16.57
C ASN A 142 15.83 1.97 15.90
N VAL A 143 14.59 2.07 15.43
CA VAL A 143 13.96 1.05 14.60
C VAL A 143 13.51 1.69 13.29
N ILE A 144 13.85 1.07 12.17
CA ILE A 144 13.41 1.46 10.82
C ILE A 144 12.42 0.42 10.34
N VAL A 145 11.21 0.83 9.99
CA VAL A 145 10.16 -0.04 9.42
C VAL A 145 9.96 0.33 7.95
N ASP A 146 10.31 -0.57 7.05
CA ASP A 146 10.17 -0.39 5.62
C ASP A 146 8.86 -0.98 5.12
N VAL A 147 7.94 -0.08 4.74
CA VAL A 147 6.64 -0.42 4.15
C VAL A 147 6.49 0.15 2.73
N ARG A 148 7.58 0.52 2.07
CA ARG A 148 7.56 1.18 0.75
C ARG A 148 6.76 0.44 -0.32
N VAL A 149 6.67 -0.88 -0.24
CA VAL A 149 5.91 -1.72 -1.19
C VAL A 149 4.77 -2.49 -0.52
N ASN A 150 4.30 -2.02 0.64
CA ASN A 150 3.24 -2.66 1.39
C ASN A 150 1.87 -2.37 0.76
N HIS A 151 1.23 -3.38 0.19
CA HIS A 151 -0.07 -3.25 -0.47
C HIS A 151 -1.28 -3.34 0.48
N GLY A 152 -1.06 -3.26 1.80
CA GLY A 152 -2.13 -3.34 2.80
C GLY A 152 -2.44 -4.76 3.25
N GLY A 153 -3.64 -4.96 3.78
CA GLY A 153 -4.15 -6.19 4.36
C GLY A 153 -5.01 -5.91 5.60
N SER A 154 -4.73 -6.56 6.73
CA SER A 154 -5.41 -6.36 8.01
C SER A 154 -4.64 -5.42 8.93
N ASP A 155 -5.31 -4.41 9.46
CA ASP A 155 -4.73 -3.45 10.40
C ASP A 155 -4.24 -4.11 11.69
N SER A 156 -4.90 -5.16 12.15
CA SER A 156 -4.51 -5.89 13.37
C SER A 156 -3.07 -6.42 13.33
N LEU A 157 -2.54 -6.68 12.12
CA LEU A 157 -1.21 -7.26 11.95
C LEU A 157 -0.06 -6.29 12.22
N TYR A 158 -0.30 -4.97 12.19
CA TYR A 158 0.71 -4.00 12.61
C TYR A 158 0.52 -3.49 14.05
N PHE A 159 -0.58 -3.81 14.73
CA PHE A 159 -0.84 -3.36 16.11
C PHE A 159 0.29 -3.68 17.11
N PRO A 160 1.02 -4.81 17.00
CA PRO A 160 2.16 -5.04 17.87
C PRO A 160 3.28 -3.98 17.80
N LEU A 161 3.36 -3.22 16.70
CA LEU A 161 4.35 -2.13 16.57
C LEU A 161 3.95 -0.86 17.31
N LEU A 162 2.66 -0.66 17.62
CA LEU A 162 2.16 0.56 18.26
C LEU A 162 2.80 0.80 19.63
N GLN A 163 3.08 -0.25 20.41
CA GLN A 163 3.75 -0.13 21.71
C GLN A 163 5.14 0.51 21.61
N TYR A 164 5.80 0.34 20.48
CA TYR A 164 7.15 0.88 20.25
C TYR A 164 7.13 2.32 19.69
N ALA A 165 6.01 2.73 19.11
CA ALA A 165 5.81 4.09 18.59
C ALA A 165 5.34 5.07 19.67
N LEU A 166 4.57 4.58 20.65
CA LEU A 166 4.09 5.36 21.78
C LEU A 166 5.21 5.75 22.74
N SER A 167 5.11 6.92 23.34
CA SER A 167 5.97 7.33 24.44
C SER A 167 5.80 6.41 25.65
N ASP A 168 6.86 6.24 26.43
CA ASP A 168 6.91 5.36 27.59
C ASP A 168 5.73 5.59 28.55
N GLY A 169 5.01 4.54 28.89
CA GLY A 169 3.87 4.54 29.80
C GLY A 169 2.59 5.22 29.26
N LYS A 170 2.58 5.79 28.07
CA LYS A 170 1.34 6.32 27.45
C LYS A 170 0.46 5.17 26.94
N SER A 171 -0.85 5.26 27.16
CA SER A 171 -1.81 4.35 26.57
C SER A 171 -2.17 4.77 25.15
N PHE A 172 -2.41 3.82 24.27
CA PHE A 172 -2.96 4.09 22.93
C PHE A 172 -4.31 4.81 22.99
N LYS A 173 -5.12 4.52 24.03
CA LYS A 173 -6.42 5.15 24.27
C LYS A 173 -6.33 6.66 24.57
N ASP A 174 -5.15 7.13 24.98
CA ASP A 174 -4.90 8.55 25.26
C ASP A 174 -4.52 9.36 23.99
N VAL A 175 -4.34 8.67 22.86
CA VAL A 175 -3.97 9.30 21.59
C VAL A 175 -5.23 9.77 20.86
N THR A 176 -5.31 11.05 20.57
CA THR A 176 -6.40 11.59 19.77
C THR A 176 -6.01 11.55 18.29
N PHE A 177 -6.69 10.73 17.53
CA PHE A 177 -6.60 10.74 16.07
C PHE A 177 -7.62 11.74 15.51
N SER A 178 -7.25 12.41 14.42
CA SER A 178 -8.23 13.18 13.63
C SER A 178 -9.06 12.20 12.79
N ASP A 179 -9.82 11.35 13.46
CA ASP A 179 -10.76 10.48 12.77
C ASP A 179 -12.06 11.25 12.54
N ASP A 180 -12.30 11.59 11.30
CA ASP A 180 -13.53 12.27 10.89
C ASP A 180 -14.70 11.30 10.75
N GLY A 181 -14.47 10.00 10.93
CA GLY A 181 -15.44 8.95 10.75
C GLY A 181 -15.62 8.55 9.29
N MET A 182 -16.41 7.50 9.09
CA MET A 182 -16.73 6.93 7.79
C MET A 182 -18.23 6.71 7.67
N GLU A 183 -18.79 6.94 6.48
CA GLU A 183 -20.16 6.55 6.13
C GLU A 183 -20.15 5.35 5.20
N ILE A 184 -21.07 4.41 5.44
CA ILE A 184 -21.30 3.26 4.56
C ILE A 184 -22.65 3.41 3.87
N LEU A 185 -22.68 3.15 2.56
CA LEU A 185 -23.88 3.22 1.73
C LEU A 185 -24.63 1.88 1.70
N TYR A 186 -25.68 1.77 2.48
CA TYR A 186 -26.48 0.56 2.66
C TYR A 186 -27.69 0.50 1.68
N THR A 187 -27.43 0.60 0.37
CA THR A 187 -28.48 0.28 -0.61
C THR A 187 -28.80 -1.21 -0.59
N LYS A 188 -29.98 -1.61 -1.04
CA LYS A 188 -30.36 -3.01 -1.18
C LYS A 188 -29.28 -3.82 -1.95
N ARG A 189 -28.83 -3.25 -3.08
CA ARG A 189 -27.80 -3.89 -3.93
C ARG A 189 -26.46 -4.07 -3.21
N ASN A 190 -25.96 -3.01 -2.56
CA ASN A 190 -24.68 -3.05 -1.85
C ASN A 190 -24.72 -4.08 -0.72
N VAL A 191 -25.82 -4.09 0.05
CA VAL A 191 -26.03 -5.08 1.12
C VAL A 191 -26.04 -6.50 0.57
N GLU A 192 -26.77 -6.75 -0.52
CA GLU A 192 -26.85 -8.09 -1.14
C GLU A 192 -25.47 -8.56 -1.65
N LEU A 193 -24.68 -7.70 -2.29
CA LEU A 193 -23.32 -8.02 -2.74
C LEU A 193 -22.41 -8.34 -1.55
N ARG A 194 -22.38 -7.49 -0.54
CA ARG A 194 -21.56 -7.72 0.65
C ARG A 194 -21.95 -8.99 1.42
N LEU A 195 -23.24 -9.28 1.51
CA LEU A 195 -23.70 -10.51 2.14
C LEU A 195 -23.21 -11.76 1.38
N GLN A 196 -23.21 -11.70 0.03
CA GLN A 196 -22.67 -12.82 -0.77
C GLN A 196 -21.19 -13.04 -0.50
N ASP A 197 -20.39 -11.96 -0.43
CA ASP A 197 -18.96 -12.04 -0.15
C ASP A 197 -18.70 -12.60 1.25
N PHE A 198 -19.34 -12.06 2.28
CA PHE A 198 -19.17 -12.52 3.67
C PHE A 198 -19.62 -13.96 3.87
N GLN A 199 -20.73 -14.37 3.23
CA GLN A 199 -21.17 -15.76 3.27
C GLN A 199 -20.21 -16.70 2.54
N ALA A 200 -19.55 -16.25 1.47
CA ALA A 200 -18.52 -17.02 0.80
C ALA A 200 -17.28 -17.20 1.70
N MET A 201 -16.85 -16.15 2.39
CA MET A 201 -15.76 -16.22 3.36
C MET A 201 -16.08 -17.17 4.53
N LEU A 202 -17.30 -17.12 5.08
CA LEU A 202 -17.73 -17.99 6.17
C LEU A 202 -17.75 -19.50 5.81
N ARG A 203 -17.77 -19.85 4.51
CA ARG A 203 -17.71 -21.25 4.03
C ARG A 203 -16.28 -21.78 3.92
N GLN A 204 -15.27 -20.96 4.10
CA GLN A 204 -13.88 -21.42 4.08
C GLN A 204 -13.62 -22.29 5.31
N GLU A 205 -12.88 -23.39 5.12
CA GLU A 205 -12.65 -24.37 6.19
C GLU A 205 -11.69 -23.85 7.28
N ASP A 206 -10.73 -22.99 6.88
CA ASP A 206 -9.63 -22.52 7.74
C ASP A 206 -9.87 -21.12 8.35
N ILE A 207 -11.13 -20.68 8.43
CA ILE A 207 -11.45 -19.36 8.99
C ILE A 207 -11.31 -19.37 10.54
N SER A 208 -10.57 -18.40 11.07
CA SER A 208 -10.40 -18.30 12.55
C SER A 208 -11.73 -17.97 13.26
N PRO A 209 -11.90 -18.38 14.53
CA PRO A 209 -13.09 -18.02 15.31
C PRO A 209 -13.31 -16.50 15.40
N GLU A 210 -12.24 -15.73 15.51
CA GLU A 210 -12.26 -14.27 15.59
C GLU A 210 -12.79 -13.66 14.28
N THR A 211 -12.25 -14.10 13.14
CA THR A 211 -12.72 -13.66 11.82
C THR A 211 -14.18 -14.05 11.59
N ARG A 212 -14.58 -15.26 12.02
CA ARG A 212 -15.97 -15.71 11.94
C ARG A 212 -16.90 -14.79 12.72
N ASN A 213 -16.57 -14.49 13.97
CA ASN A 213 -17.37 -13.59 14.81
C ASN A 213 -17.49 -12.18 14.19
N MET A 214 -16.40 -11.66 13.68
CA MET A 214 -16.38 -10.35 13.00
C MET A 214 -17.31 -10.35 11.76
N LEU A 215 -17.25 -11.38 10.93
CA LEU A 215 -18.12 -11.48 9.76
C LEU A 215 -19.60 -11.61 10.14
N GLU A 216 -19.94 -12.34 11.20
CA GLU A 216 -21.31 -12.47 11.70
C GLU A 216 -21.85 -11.14 12.24
N GLN A 217 -21.01 -10.33 12.88
CA GLN A 217 -21.35 -8.97 13.31
C GLN A 217 -21.63 -8.07 12.09
N PHE A 218 -20.75 -8.06 11.09
CA PHE A 218 -20.98 -7.30 9.87
C PHE A 218 -22.25 -7.74 9.12
N ILE A 219 -22.55 -9.03 9.05
CA ILE A 219 -23.80 -9.53 8.45
C ILE A 219 -25.02 -8.99 9.20
N THR A 220 -24.96 -8.94 10.52
CA THR A 220 -26.03 -8.39 11.37
C THR A 220 -26.20 -6.90 11.09
N GLU A 221 -25.11 -6.15 11.03
CA GLU A 221 -25.11 -4.72 10.72
C GLU A 221 -25.69 -4.42 9.32
N LEU A 222 -25.30 -5.19 8.31
CA LEU A 222 -25.86 -5.09 6.96
C LEU A 222 -27.37 -5.30 6.95
N ALA A 223 -27.88 -6.27 7.72
CA ALA A 223 -29.32 -6.54 7.80
C ALA A 223 -30.10 -5.40 8.47
N VAL A 224 -29.55 -4.85 9.55
CA VAL A 224 -30.15 -3.74 10.31
C VAL A 224 -30.19 -2.44 9.49
N ASN A 225 -29.17 -2.19 8.68
CA ASN A 225 -29.00 -0.92 7.96
C ASN A 225 -29.49 -0.97 6.50
N LYS A 226 -29.98 -2.12 6.02
CA LYS A 226 -30.46 -2.26 4.64
C LYS A 226 -31.45 -1.18 4.24
N ASP A 227 -31.21 -0.56 3.09
CA ASP A 227 -32.00 0.53 2.47
C ASP A 227 -32.03 1.87 3.27
N LYS A 228 -31.17 2.07 4.25
CA LYS A 228 -31.07 3.34 4.97
C LYS A 228 -30.25 4.43 4.25
N GLY A 229 -29.62 4.10 3.11
CA GLY A 229 -28.70 5.02 2.43
C GLY A 229 -27.36 5.10 3.14
N TYR A 230 -26.78 6.29 3.23
CA TYR A 230 -25.53 6.51 4.00
C TYR A 230 -25.83 6.48 5.50
N VAL A 231 -25.07 5.68 6.21
CA VAL A 231 -25.12 5.55 7.68
C VAL A 231 -23.70 5.73 8.20
N LEU A 232 -23.56 6.60 9.21
CA LEU A 232 -22.29 6.77 9.90
C LEU A 232 -21.89 5.43 10.53
N TYR A 233 -20.69 4.98 10.22
CA TYR A 233 -20.11 3.79 10.82
C TYR A 233 -19.58 4.17 12.22
N ASP A 234 -20.16 3.56 13.24
CA ASP A 234 -19.76 3.80 14.62
C ASP A 234 -18.52 2.95 14.94
N GLN A 235 -17.37 3.60 15.00
CA GLN A 235 -16.10 2.96 15.40
C GLN A 235 -15.89 3.01 16.92
N SER A 236 -16.87 3.48 17.67
CA SER A 236 -16.75 3.66 19.15
C SER A 236 -16.71 2.35 19.94
N ASP A 237 -16.80 1.20 19.27
CA ASP A 237 -16.65 -0.10 19.92
C ASP A 237 -15.18 -0.27 20.35
N GLU A 238 -14.89 0.11 21.62
CA GLU A 238 -13.56 0.05 22.24
C GLU A 238 -12.88 -1.33 22.11
N ALA A 239 -13.65 -2.35 21.74
CA ALA A 239 -13.15 -3.71 21.52
C ALA A 239 -12.24 -3.84 20.27
N ILE A 240 -12.27 -2.86 19.35
CA ILE A 240 -11.46 -2.87 18.11
C ILE A 240 -10.10 -2.20 18.34
N LEU A 241 -10.00 -1.29 19.30
CA LEU A 241 -8.76 -0.57 19.57
C LEU A 241 -7.82 -1.44 20.44
N PRO A 242 -6.53 -1.55 20.04
CA PRO A 242 -5.60 -2.35 20.81
C PRO A 242 -5.34 -1.74 22.20
N ASP A 243 -5.36 -2.59 23.24
CA ASP A 243 -4.95 -2.18 24.59
C ASP A 243 -3.41 -2.23 24.69
N VAL A 244 -2.78 -1.14 24.25
CA VAL A 244 -1.34 -1.04 24.09
C VAL A 244 -0.80 0.11 24.91
N THR A 245 0.29 -0.17 25.65
CA THR A 245 1.05 0.83 26.42
C THR A 245 2.44 1.01 25.81
N GLY A 246 2.87 2.26 25.69
CA GLY A 246 4.17 2.62 25.15
C GLY A 246 5.35 2.05 25.94
N GLN A 247 6.39 1.68 25.22
CA GLN A 247 7.65 1.17 25.75
C GLN A 247 8.73 2.25 25.76
N ALA A 248 9.70 2.17 26.69
CA ALA A 248 10.82 3.10 26.73
C ALA A 248 11.71 3.03 25.47
N LYS A 249 11.85 1.84 24.91
CA LYS A 249 12.59 1.58 23.66
C LYS A 249 11.67 1.10 22.54
N PRO A 250 12.00 1.43 21.27
CA PRO A 250 13.08 2.29 20.79
C PRO A 250 12.86 3.77 21.19
N GLU A 251 13.93 4.57 21.12
CA GLU A 251 13.83 6.03 21.30
C GLU A 251 13.27 6.72 20.09
N LYS A 252 13.59 6.20 18.88
CA LYS A 252 13.08 6.67 17.59
C LYS A 252 12.60 5.51 16.73
N LEU A 253 11.53 5.75 16.02
CA LEU A 253 10.99 4.84 15.04
C LEU A 253 10.87 5.58 13.69
N PHE A 254 11.53 5.07 12.67
CA PHE A 254 11.47 5.62 11.32
C PHE A 254 10.62 4.72 10.44
N ILE A 255 9.81 5.31 9.56
CA ILE A 255 9.01 4.59 8.57
C ILE A 255 9.46 5.01 7.18
N LEU A 256 9.89 4.05 6.38
CA LEU A 256 10.14 4.28 4.97
C LEU A 256 8.87 4.02 4.18
N SER A 257 8.36 5.05 3.48
CA SER A 257 7.12 4.99 2.68
C SER A 257 7.34 5.35 1.22
N ASP A 258 6.47 4.84 0.34
CA ASP A 258 6.45 5.17 -1.09
C ASP A 258 5.03 5.03 -1.65
N VAL A 259 4.80 5.50 -2.87
CA VAL A 259 3.52 5.46 -3.60
C VAL A 259 2.94 4.05 -3.80
N TYR A 260 3.69 3.00 -3.52
CA TYR A 260 3.18 1.63 -3.54
C TYR A 260 2.60 1.17 -2.19
N CYS A 261 2.81 1.95 -1.11
CA CYS A 261 2.24 1.67 0.19
C CYS A 261 0.79 2.14 0.22
N GLY A 262 -0.17 1.22 0.32
CA GLY A 262 -1.59 1.55 0.20
C GLY A 262 -2.51 0.73 1.08
N SER A 263 -3.80 1.12 1.16
CA SER A 263 -4.82 0.45 1.97
C SER A 263 -4.43 0.44 3.47
N SER A 264 -4.40 -0.72 4.14
CA SER A 264 -3.85 -0.80 5.51
C SER A 264 -2.43 -0.25 5.64
N GLY A 265 -1.64 -0.19 4.55
CA GLY A 265 -0.35 0.51 4.52
C GLY A 265 -0.51 2.02 4.69
N ASP A 266 -1.49 2.64 4.00
CA ASP A 266 -1.84 4.06 4.22
C ASP A 266 -2.23 4.30 5.68
N ASN A 267 -3.09 3.41 6.23
CA ASN A 267 -3.58 3.53 7.59
C ASN A 267 -2.45 3.38 8.62
N PHE A 268 -1.56 2.40 8.42
CA PHE A 268 -0.37 2.23 9.23
C PHE A 268 0.47 3.51 9.27
N VAL A 269 0.83 4.05 8.11
CA VAL A 269 1.68 5.26 8.04
C VAL A 269 0.96 6.46 8.66
N SER A 270 -0.35 6.63 8.40
CA SER A 270 -1.16 7.72 8.95
C SER A 270 -1.24 7.65 10.47
N MET A 271 -1.55 6.47 11.01
CA MET A 271 -1.64 6.24 12.45
C MET A 271 -0.29 6.44 13.13
N MET A 272 0.76 5.82 12.61
CA MET A 272 2.10 5.90 13.20
C MET A 272 2.65 7.32 13.21
N LYS A 273 2.35 8.11 12.18
CA LYS A 273 2.77 9.52 12.09
C LYS A 273 2.21 10.40 13.22
N ALA A 274 1.14 9.98 13.89
CA ALA A 274 0.59 10.72 15.03
C ALA A 274 1.43 10.57 16.32
N PHE A 275 2.44 9.70 16.36
CA PHE A 275 3.22 9.43 17.56
C PHE A 275 4.54 10.18 17.59
N ASP A 276 4.90 10.70 18.77
CA ASP A 276 6.08 11.57 18.99
C ASP A 276 7.42 10.92 18.61
N LYS A 277 7.54 9.59 18.71
CA LYS A 277 8.77 8.86 18.37
C LYS A 277 8.94 8.60 16.88
N VAL A 278 7.88 8.80 16.09
CA VAL A 278 7.84 8.38 14.68
C VAL A 278 8.26 9.52 13.76
N THR A 279 9.06 9.16 12.75
CA THR A 279 9.38 10.03 11.62
C THR A 279 9.18 9.25 10.33
N VAL A 280 8.33 9.74 9.43
CA VAL A 280 8.06 9.14 8.13
C VAL A 280 8.99 9.75 7.07
N ILE A 281 9.67 8.90 6.30
CA ILE A 281 10.70 9.29 5.33
C ILE A 281 10.40 8.65 3.97
N GLY A 282 10.63 9.37 2.89
CA GLY A 282 10.48 8.88 1.53
C GLY A 282 9.44 9.65 0.73
N ARG A 283 8.45 8.98 0.19
CA ARG A 283 7.41 9.56 -0.68
C ARG A 283 6.04 9.34 -0.06
N PRO A 284 5.04 10.17 -0.45
CA PRO A 284 3.66 9.95 -0.03
C PRO A 284 3.19 8.52 -0.33
N THR A 285 2.33 7.99 0.53
CA THR A 285 1.70 6.68 0.31
C THR A 285 0.69 6.71 -0.86
N LEU A 286 0.07 5.59 -1.20
CA LEU A 286 -0.87 5.49 -2.34
C LEU A 286 -2.13 6.35 -2.15
N GLY A 287 -2.67 6.45 -0.93
CA GLY A 287 -3.80 7.31 -0.63
C GLY A 287 -5.13 6.79 -1.16
N ILE A 288 -5.49 5.55 -0.84
CA ILE A 288 -6.72 4.91 -1.36
C ILE A 288 -7.75 4.59 -0.28
N LEU A 289 -7.61 5.16 0.94
CA LEU A 289 -8.51 4.86 2.06
C LEU A 289 -9.77 5.71 2.12
N ASP A 290 -9.84 6.84 1.44
CA ASP A 290 -11.02 7.71 1.49
C ASP A 290 -12.29 7.01 1.03
N TYR A 291 -12.14 6.00 0.17
CA TYR A 291 -13.22 5.19 -0.38
C TYR A 291 -12.84 3.72 -0.23
N SER A 292 -13.62 2.97 0.54
CA SER A 292 -13.31 1.58 0.90
C SER A 292 -14.55 0.69 0.88
N ASN A 293 -14.45 -0.49 1.49
CA ASN A 293 -15.53 -1.47 1.53
C ASN A 293 -16.08 -1.78 0.15
N CYS A 294 -15.16 -2.15 -0.77
CA CYS A 294 -15.51 -2.38 -2.16
C CYS A 294 -16.43 -3.58 -2.35
N CYS A 295 -17.36 -3.43 -3.30
CA CYS A 295 -18.15 -4.52 -3.87
C CYS A 295 -17.68 -4.81 -5.29
N THR A 296 -17.81 -6.06 -5.70
CA THR A 296 -17.49 -6.51 -7.07
C THR A 296 -18.75 -6.90 -7.80
N VAL A 297 -18.90 -6.45 -9.03
CA VAL A 297 -19.95 -6.90 -9.94
C VAL A 297 -19.33 -7.54 -11.17
N ASP A 298 -19.74 -8.76 -11.42
CA ASP A 298 -19.31 -9.57 -12.56
C ASP A 298 -20.12 -9.24 -13.81
N PHE A 299 -19.45 -8.86 -14.89
CA PHE A 299 -20.03 -8.60 -16.22
C PHE A 299 -19.51 -9.62 -17.27
N GLY A 300 -19.15 -10.82 -16.88
CA GLY A 300 -18.61 -11.84 -17.77
C GLY A 300 -17.10 -11.68 -17.99
N ASP A 301 -16.70 -10.94 -19.01
CA ASP A 301 -15.27 -10.72 -19.32
C ASP A 301 -14.61 -9.67 -18.42
N TYR A 302 -15.41 -8.88 -17.71
CA TYR A 302 -14.96 -7.77 -16.87
C TYR A 302 -15.58 -7.83 -15.49
N GLU A 303 -14.84 -7.39 -14.50
CA GLU A 303 -15.34 -7.08 -13.16
C GLU A 303 -15.34 -5.57 -12.94
N PHE A 304 -16.39 -5.08 -12.30
CA PHE A 304 -16.49 -3.72 -11.84
C PHE A 304 -16.39 -3.67 -10.32
N VAL A 305 -15.31 -3.14 -9.82
CA VAL A 305 -15.07 -2.93 -8.38
C VAL A 305 -15.38 -1.48 -8.06
N PHE A 306 -16.20 -1.25 -7.04
CA PHE A 306 -16.59 0.08 -6.60
C PHE A 306 -16.70 0.15 -5.08
N PRO A 307 -16.33 1.28 -4.45
CA PRO A 307 -16.42 1.46 -3.01
C PRO A 307 -17.88 1.66 -2.58
N THR A 308 -18.18 1.22 -1.36
CA THR A 308 -19.48 1.43 -0.72
C THR A 308 -19.39 2.27 0.56
N SER A 309 -18.19 2.73 0.93
CA SER A 309 -17.99 3.65 2.04
C SER A 309 -17.12 4.84 1.63
N ARG A 310 -17.21 5.91 2.39
CA ARG A 310 -16.40 7.11 2.23
C ARG A 310 -15.99 7.70 3.57
N SER A 311 -14.79 8.26 3.63
CA SER A 311 -14.32 9.03 4.78
C SER A 311 -15.00 10.41 4.79
N LEU A 312 -15.41 10.90 5.97
CA LEU A 312 -15.92 12.25 6.14
C LEU A 312 -14.82 13.33 6.06
N ALA A 313 -13.54 12.92 6.10
CA ALA A 313 -12.40 13.80 5.83
C ALA A 313 -12.47 14.44 4.43
N VAL A 314 -13.09 13.73 3.47
CA VAL A 314 -13.27 14.22 2.09
C VAL A 314 -14.10 15.50 2.07
N ASP A 315 -15.18 15.58 2.87
CA ASP A 315 -16.07 16.75 2.92
C ASP A 315 -15.37 18.00 3.50
N LYS A 316 -14.30 17.78 4.27
CA LYS A 316 -13.46 18.84 4.85
C LYS A 316 -12.25 19.21 3.98
N GLY A 317 -12.08 18.57 2.81
CA GLY A 317 -10.92 18.74 1.95
C GLY A 317 -9.63 18.10 2.51
N GLN A 318 -9.75 17.25 3.53
CA GLN A 318 -8.65 16.56 4.21
C GLN A 318 -8.47 15.12 3.72
N GLY A 319 -9.23 14.71 2.70
CA GLY A 319 -9.09 13.39 2.10
C GLY A 319 -7.68 13.15 1.57
N MET A 320 -7.27 11.89 1.61
CA MET A 320 -5.95 11.43 1.14
C MET A 320 -5.95 10.88 -0.29
N ASN A 321 -7.13 10.75 -0.91
CA ASN A 321 -7.21 10.20 -2.27
C ASN A 321 -6.33 11.00 -3.23
N ASP A 322 -5.51 10.31 -4.00
CA ASP A 322 -4.52 10.85 -4.92
C ASP A 322 -3.44 11.77 -4.27
N LYS A 323 -3.35 11.82 -2.95
CA LYS A 323 -2.32 12.57 -2.21
C LYS A 323 -1.44 11.65 -1.37
N GLY A 324 -2.06 10.65 -0.74
CA GLY A 324 -1.43 9.78 0.24
C GLY A 324 -1.11 10.49 1.55
N VAL A 325 -0.48 9.75 2.44
CA VAL A 325 0.11 10.28 3.68
C VAL A 325 1.44 10.92 3.33
N ILE A 326 1.53 12.23 3.50
CA ILE A 326 2.75 12.98 3.20
C ILE A 326 3.83 12.65 4.24
N PRO A 327 5.07 12.27 3.85
CA PRO A 327 6.14 12.01 4.79
C PRO A 327 6.61 13.28 5.51
N ASP A 328 7.27 13.13 6.65
CA ASP A 328 7.91 14.24 7.36
C ASP A 328 9.18 14.70 6.65
N ILE A 329 9.89 13.75 6.03
CA ILE A 329 11.07 14.01 5.20
C ILE A 329 10.84 13.44 3.81
N PHE A 330 10.58 14.33 2.87
CA PHE A 330 10.37 13.95 1.48
C PHE A 330 11.69 13.70 0.76
N ILE A 331 11.83 12.52 0.16
CA ILE A 331 12.96 12.16 -0.71
C ILE A 331 12.39 11.87 -2.10
N PRO A 332 12.66 12.70 -3.11
CA PRO A 332 12.19 12.44 -4.47
C PRO A 332 12.89 11.19 -5.03
N TRP A 333 12.11 10.37 -5.75
CA TRP A 333 12.72 9.24 -6.45
C TRP A 333 13.60 9.74 -7.61
N THR A 334 14.78 9.16 -7.74
CA THR A 334 15.71 9.40 -8.84
C THR A 334 16.26 8.06 -9.35
N PRO A 335 16.80 7.98 -10.57
CA PRO A 335 17.43 6.76 -11.08
C PRO A 335 18.54 6.19 -10.19
N GLU A 336 19.16 6.98 -9.32
CA GLU A 336 20.16 6.50 -8.35
C GLU A 336 19.59 5.46 -7.39
N HIS A 337 18.27 5.46 -7.13
CA HIS A 337 17.59 4.45 -6.32
C HIS A 337 17.64 3.04 -6.95
N LEU A 338 18.04 2.91 -8.22
CA LEU A 338 18.29 1.62 -8.86
C LEU A 338 19.65 1.02 -8.49
N GLU A 339 20.59 1.86 -8.02
CA GLU A 339 21.96 1.47 -7.71
C GLU A 339 22.18 1.32 -6.21
N ARG A 340 21.45 2.11 -5.39
CA ARG A 340 21.61 2.14 -3.93
C ARG A 340 20.31 2.54 -3.25
N ASP A 341 20.15 2.18 -1.98
CA ASP A 341 18.96 2.52 -1.18
C ASP A 341 19.12 3.91 -0.54
N ILE A 342 18.84 4.96 -1.34
CA ILE A 342 18.97 6.35 -0.90
C ILE A 342 18.07 6.64 0.31
N ASP A 343 16.84 6.12 0.33
CA ASP A 343 15.90 6.34 1.44
C ASP A 343 16.48 5.82 2.75
N LEU A 344 17.03 4.60 2.72
CA LEU A 344 17.66 3.99 3.90
C LEU A 344 18.93 4.73 4.30
N GLU A 345 19.76 5.13 3.32
CA GLU A 345 20.98 5.91 3.59
C GLU A 345 20.67 7.25 4.24
N GLU A 346 19.65 7.98 3.78
CA GLU A 346 19.23 9.24 4.40
C GLU A 346 18.63 9.02 5.80
N CYS A 347 17.84 7.94 5.97
CA CYS A 347 17.32 7.55 7.28
C CYS A 347 18.45 7.28 8.29
N LEU A 348 19.49 6.55 7.88
CA LEU A 348 20.63 6.20 8.74
C LEU A 348 21.42 7.41 9.24
N LYS A 349 21.37 8.56 8.55
CA LYS A 349 22.01 9.81 9.03
C LYS A 349 21.26 10.42 10.22
N LEU A 350 20.02 10.00 10.50
CA LEU A 350 19.18 10.48 11.59
C LEU A 350 19.20 9.56 12.82
N CYS A 351 19.70 8.33 12.64
CA CYS A 351 19.95 7.37 13.71
C CYS A 351 21.21 7.72 14.49
#